data_c45fedbd0e1c059afc3f534ef26a0143
#
_entry.id   c45fedbd0e1c059afc3f534ef26a0143
#
_cell.length_a   1.000
_cell.length_b   1.000
_cell.length_c   1.000
_cell.angle_alpha   90.00
_cell.angle_beta   90.00
_cell.angle_gamma   90.00
#
_symmetry.space_group_name_H-M   'P 1'
#
loop_
_entity.id
_entity.type
_entity.pdbx_description
1 polymer ?
#
loop_
_entity_poly.entity_id
_entity_poly.type
_entity_poly.pdbx_seq_one_letter_code
_entity_poly.pdbx_strand_id
1 'polypeptide(L)'
;MFGKLFSLMSTDMAIDLGTANTLVYVKGHGVQLDEPSVVAYVNQNGRKVVHAVGKEAKMMLGKTPIYMEAVRPMRDGVIADFEVAEEMIKRFIQKVQVRRSFIAPVIIICVPAGATP
;
A
#
# COMPACT_ATOMS: atom_id res chain seq x y z
N MET A 1 14.98 -6.85 11.30
CA MET A 1 15.15 -5.40 11.30
C MET A 1 13.94 -4.64 11.83
N PHE A 2 12.78 -4.85 11.26
CA PHE A 2 11.56 -4.20 11.75
C PHE A 2 11.19 -4.57 13.17
N GLY A 3 11.46 -5.80 13.59
CA GLY A 3 11.16 -6.21 14.96
C GLY A 3 11.89 -5.38 16.01
N LYS A 4 13.15 -5.04 15.75
CA LYS A 4 13.92 -4.18 16.66
C LYS A 4 13.40 -2.76 16.65
N LEU A 5 13.02 -2.26 15.48
CA LEU A 5 12.45 -0.93 15.35
C LEU A 5 11.17 -0.82 16.17
N PHE A 6 10.29 -1.80 16.05
CA PHE A 6 9.04 -1.84 16.79
C PHE A 6 9.26 -1.89 18.31
N SER A 7 10.26 -2.64 18.77
CA SER A 7 10.49 -2.74 20.22
C SER A 7 11.01 -1.44 20.81
N LEU A 8 11.60 -0.57 20.00
CA LEU A 8 12.13 0.71 20.45
C LEU A 8 11.13 1.86 20.31
N MET A 9 10.03 1.65 19.60
CA MET A 9 9.05 2.68 19.29
C MET A 9 7.66 2.28 19.72
N SER A 10 6.83 3.27 20.09
CA SER A 10 5.42 3.07 20.39
C SER A 10 4.61 3.03 19.10
N THR A 11 5.00 2.15 18.18
CA THR A 11 4.39 2.03 16.86
C THR A 11 3.64 0.72 16.78
N ASP A 12 2.40 0.75 16.31
CA ASP A 12 1.57 -0.44 16.18
C ASP A 12 1.76 -1.14 14.85
N MET A 13 2.04 -0.38 13.81
CA MET A 13 2.06 -0.88 12.45
C MET A 13 3.15 -0.20 11.63
N ALA A 14 3.76 -0.92 10.70
CA ALA A 14 4.71 -0.36 9.75
C ALA A 14 4.37 -0.83 8.35
N ILE A 15 4.45 0.08 7.39
CA ILE A 15 4.19 -0.23 5.98
C ILE A 15 5.47 -0.05 5.20
N ASP A 16 5.86 -1.08 4.47
CA ASP A 16 7.03 -1.05 3.60
C ASP A 16 6.56 -0.95 2.15
N LEU A 17 6.68 0.24 1.57
CA LEU A 17 6.25 0.50 0.19
C LEU A 17 7.34 0.07 -0.77
N GLY A 18 7.18 -1.10 -1.38
CA GLY A 18 8.11 -1.59 -2.38
C GLY A 18 7.60 -1.34 -3.80
N THR A 19 8.51 -1.37 -4.76
CA THR A 19 8.16 -1.22 -6.16
C THR A 19 7.26 -2.35 -6.64
N ALA A 20 7.59 -3.58 -6.26
CA ALA A 20 6.82 -4.76 -6.66
C ALA A 20 5.70 -5.08 -5.67
N ASN A 21 6.03 -5.09 -4.38
CA ASN A 21 5.10 -5.49 -3.32
C ASN A 21 5.13 -4.51 -2.16
N THR A 22 3.98 -4.40 -1.49
CA THR A 22 3.84 -3.65 -0.25
C THR A 22 3.62 -4.63 0.89
N LEU A 23 4.36 -4.44 1.98
CA LEU A 23 4.24 -5.26 3.18
C LEU A 23 3.67 -4.43 4.31
N VAL A 24 2.81 -5.04 5.13
CA VAL A 24 2.32 -4.41 6.35
C VAL A 24 2.72 -5.28 7.53
N TYR A 25 3.46 -4.69 8.45
CA TYR A 25 3.90 -5.34 9.69
C TYR A 25 3.05 -4.87 10.84
N VAL A 26 2.70 -5.77 11.73
CA VAL A 26 1.98 -5.42 12.96
C VAL A 26 2.85 -5.82 14.15
N LYS A 27 3.01 -4.93 15.11
CA LYS A 27 3.81 -5.15 16.30
C LYS A 27 3.38 -6.43 17.02
N GLY A 28 4.35 -7.33 17.24
CA GLY A 28 4.11 -8.60 17.92
C GLY A 28 3.50 -9.69 17.04
N HIS A 29 3.18 -9.39 15.79
CA HIS A 29 2.53 -10.35 14.90
C HIS A 29 3.27 -10.55 13.56
N GLY A 30 4.24 -9.70 13.24
CA GLY A 30 5.01 -9.81 12.01
C GLY A 30 4.25 -9.30 10.78
N VAL A 31 4.56 -9.89 9.62
CA VAL A 31 3.95 -9.49 8.36
C VAL A 31 2.49 -9.96 8.32
N GLN A 32 1.57 -9.03 8.22
CA GLN A 32 0.15 -9.34 8.16
C GLN A 32 -0.45 -9.13 6.77
N LEU A 33 0.28 -8.45 5.90
CA LEU A 33 -0.16 -8.24 4.52
C LEU A 33 1.07 -8.18 3.62
N ASP A 34 1.00 -8.88 2.51
CA ASP A 34 2.04 -8.89 1.48
C ASP A 34 1.31 -8.94 0.15
N GLU A 35 1.15 -7.78 -0.47
CA GLU A 35 0.41 -7.68 -1.71
C GLU A 35 1.15 -6.84 -2.74
N PRO A 36 0.90 -7.11 -4.03
CA PRO A 36 1.52 -6.33 -5.10
C PRO A 36 1.18 -4.84 -4.99
N SER A 37 2.14 -3.99 -5.31
CA SER A 37 1.92 -2.54 -5.33
C SER A 37 1.27 -2.16 -6.66
N VAL A 38 -0.02 -2.48 -6.79
CA VAL A 38 -0.81 -2.24 -8.00
C VAL A 38 -2.16 -1.66 -7.62
N VAL A 39 -2.64 -0.72 -8.42
CA VAL A 39 -3.94 -0.09 -8.21
C VAL A 39 -4.71 -0.06 -9.53
N ALA A 40 -5.99 -0.41 -9.49
CA ALA A 40 -6.89 -0.25 -10.61
C ALA A 40 -7.86 0.89 -10.31
N TYR A 41 -7.97 1.85 -11.20
CA TYR A 41 -8.81 3.01 -10.99
C TYR A 41 -9.55 3.44 -12.26
N VAL A 42 -10.60 4.23 -12.06
CA VAL A 42 -11.36 4.86 -13.14
C VAL A 42 -11.21 6.37 -12.98
N ASN A 43 -11.02 7.07 -14.08
CA ASN A 43 -10.96 8.53 -14.08
C ASN A 43 -12.38 9.06 -14.27
N GLN A 44 -12.92 9.68 -13.21
CA GLN A 44 -14.26 10.26 -13.23
C GLN A 44 -14.18 11.78 -12.97
N ASN A 45 -14.54 12.57 -13.97
CA ASN A 45 -14.53 14.03 -13.85
C ASN A 45 -13.19 14.59 -13.35
N GLY A 46 -12.09 14.05 -13.88
CA GLY A 46 -10.75 14.48 -13.52
C GLY A 46 -10.24 13.89 -12.20
N ARG A 47 -11.02 13.06 -11.53
CA ARG A 47 -10.63 12.42 -10.28
C ARG A 47 -10.41 10.91 -10.50
N LYS A 48 -9.40 10.38 -9.83
CA LYS A 48 -9.12 8.95 -9.91
C LYS A 48 -9.87 8.22 -8.81
N VAL A 49 -10.83 7.39 -9.21
CA VAL A 49 -11.61 6.58 -8.27
C VAL A 49 -11.06 5.17 -8.27
N VAL A 50 -10.49 4.75 -7.15
CA VAL A 50 -9.85 3.45 -7.02
C VAL A 50 -10.90 2.34 -6.87
N HIS A 51 -10.78 1.31 -7.70
CA HIS A 51 -11.68 0.16 -7.67
C HIS A 51 -11.06 -1.05 -6.99
N ALA A 52 -9.75 -1.26 -7.17
CA ALA A 52 -9.08 -2.42 -6.61
C ALA A 52 -7.62 -2.10 -6.30
N VAL A 53 -7.05 -2.79 -5.33
CA VAL A 53 -5.64 -2.67 -4.97
C VAL A 53 -5.04 -4.06 -4.76
N GLY A 54 -3.71 -4.14 -4.84
CA GLY A 54 -3.00 -5.36 -4.51
C GLY A 54 -3.24 -6.50 -5.51
N LYS A 55 -3.45 -7.70 -4.98
CA LYS A 55 -3.62 -8.91 -5.81
C LYS A 55 -4.75 -8.77 -6.80
N GLU A 56 -5.86 -8.21 -6.35
CA GLU A 56 -7.02 -8.02 -7.20
C GLU A 56 -6.70 -7.11 -8.38
N ALA A 57 -6.03 -5.99 -8.10
CA ALA A 57 -5.63 -5.06 -9.16
C ALA A 57 -4.58 -5.68 -10.10
N LYS A 58 -3.67 -6.48 -9.55
CA LYS A 58 -2.64 -7.14 -10.37
C LYS A 58 -3.26 -8.07 -11.40
N MET A 59 -4.31 -8.76 -11.02
CA MET A 59 -5.03 -9.65 -11.94
C MET A 59 -5.66 -8.88 -13.10
N MET A 60 -5.85 -7.59 -12.95
CA MET A 60 -6.45 -6.72 -13.97
C MET A 60 -5.42 -6.09 -14.91
N LEU A 61 -4.11 -6.22 -14.61
CA LEU A 61 -3.06 -5.65 -15.47
C LEU A 61 -3.17 -6.20 -16.89
N GLY A 62 -3.28 -5.28 -17.85
CA GLY A 62 -3.40 -5.65 -19.26
C GLY A 62 -4.75 -6.22 -19.67
N LYS A 63 -5.70 -6.29 -18.73
CA LYS A 63 -7.02 -6.86 -18.97
C LYS A 63 -8.16 -5.94 -18.54
N THR A 64 -7.82 -4.69 -18.26
CA THR A 64 -8.83 -3.73 -17.80
C THR A 64 -9.74 -3.30 -18.94
N PRO A 65 -11.02 -2.97 -18.63
CA PRO A 65 -11.89 -2.33 -19.61
C PRO A 65 -11.29 -0.99 -20.05
N ILE A 66 -11.78 -0.48 -21.16
CA ILE A 66 -11.29 0.76 -21.76
C ILE A 66 -11.33 1.94 -20.80
N TYR A 67 -12.32 1.98 -19.91
CA TYR A 67 -12.50 3.10 -18.96
C TYR A 67 -11.70 2.94 -17.68
N MET A 68 -10.99 1.84 -17.50
CA MET A 68 -10.25 1.54 -16.28
C MET A 68 -8.77 1.36 -16.56
N GLU A 69 -7.93 1.80 -15.65
CA GLU A 69 -6.48 1.61 -15.74
C GLU A 69 -5.97 0.85 -14.53
N ALA A 70 -5.02 -0.05 -14.75
CA ALA A 70 -4.28 -0.71 -13.67
C ALA A 70 -2.83 -0.25 -13.77
N VAL A 71 -2.32 0.33 -12.68
CA VAL A 71 -0.99 0.93 -12.66
C VAL A 71 -0.20 0.53 -11.43
N ARG A 72 1.12 0.68 -11.52
CA ARG A 72 2.02 0.53 -10.39
C ARG A 72 2.40 1.92 -9.88
N PRO A 73 1.93 2.32 -8.70
CA PRO A 73 2.22 3.66 -8.19
C PRO A 73 3.67 3.86 -7.77
N MET A 74 4.41 2.77 -7.60
CA MET A 74 5.82 2.82 -7.25
C MET A 74 6.65 2.41 -8.46
N ARG A 75 7.63 3.24 -8.84
CA ARG A 75 8.55 2.94 -9.95
C ARG A 75 9.96 3.26 -9.54
N ASP A 76 10.86 2.29 -9.70
CA ASP A 76 12.28 2.47 -9.39
C ASP A 76 12.53 3.01 -7.99
N GLY A 77 11.73 2.55 -7.03
CA GLY A 77 11.86 2.98 -5.64
C GLY A 77 11.30 4.36 -5.35
N VAL A 78 10.54 4.93 -6.28
CA VAL A 78 9.97 6.28 -6.14
C VAL A 78 8.45 6.21 -6.28
N ILE A 79 7.76 7.05 -5.51
CA ILE A 79 6.30 7.18 -5.66
C ILE A 79 6.04 7.98 -6.94
N ALA A 80 5.47 7.32 -7.93
CA ALA A 80 5.17 7.95 -9.22
C ALA A 80 3.82 8.67 -9.22
N ASP A 81 2.91 8.23 -8.37
CA ASP A 81 1.56 8.81 -8.26
C ASP A 81 1.13 8.81 -6.79
N PHE A 82 1.20 9.97 -6.16
CA PHE A 82 0.91 10.10 -4.73
C PHE A 82 -0.56 9.83 -4.40
N GLU A 83 -1.47 10.31 -5.23
CA GLU A 83 -2.91 10.15 -4.98
C GLU A 83 -3.30 8.67 -4.95
N VAL A 84 -2.82 7.94 -5.95
CA VAL A 84 -3.10 6.51 -6.08
C VAL A 84 -2.38 5.71 -4.99
N ALA A 85 -1.13 6.07 -4.69
CA ALA A 85 -0.37 5.39 -3.63
C ALA A 85 -1.02 5.58 -2.26
N GLU A 86 -1.49 6.79 -1.97
CA GLU A 86 -2.17 7.10 -0.72
C GLU A 86 -3.41 6.24 -0.54
N GLU A 87 -4.22 6.13 -1.58
CA GLU A 87 -5.44 5.32 -1.52
C GLU A 87 -5.11 3.83 -1.36
N MET A 88 -4.07 3.35 -2.02
CA MET A 88 -3.59 1.97 -1.86
C MET A 88 -3.22 1.69 -0.41
N ILE A 89 -2.45 2.58 0.20
CA ILE A 89 -2.02 2.45 1.59
C ILE A 89 -3.24 2.40 2.51
N LYS A 90 -4.19 3.30 2.32
CA LYS A 90 -5.42 3.33 3.13
C LYS A 90 -6.16 2.00 3.05
N ARG A 91 -6.30 1.43 1.87
CA ARG A 91 -7.00 0.17 1.68
C ARG A 91 -6.26 -1.00 2.31
N PHE A 92 -4.93 -1.01 2.23
CA PHE A 92 -4.14 -2.05 2.88
C PHE A 92 -4.25 -1.96 4.40
N ILE A 93 -4.22 -0.76 4.95
CA ILE A 93 -4.42 -0.54 6.38
C ILE A 93 -5.79 -1.06 6.80
N GLN A 94 -6.83 -0.73 6.06
CA GLN A 94 -8.19 -1.18 6.35
C GLN A 94 -8.29 -2.70 6.37
N LYS A 95 -7.64 -3.38 5.44
CA LYS A 95 -7.64 -4.85 5.41
C LYS A 95 -7.07 -5.44 6.69
N VAL A 96 -5.98 -4.86 7.18
CA VAL A 96 -5.32 -5.33 8.40
C VAL A 96 -6.14 -4.97 9.63
N GLN A 97 -6.73 -3.77 9.67
CA GLN A 97 -7.57 -3.33 10.80
C GLN A 97 -8.80 -4.21 10.98
N VAL A 98 -9.45 -4.59 9.89
CA VAL A 98 -10.62 -5.47 9.94
C VAL A 98 -10.26 -6.80 10.62
N ARG A 99 -9.06 -7.33 10.33
CA ARG A 99 -8.60 -8.58 10.93
C ARG A 99 -8.18 -8.42 12.38
N ARG A 100 -7.70 -7.26 12.78
CA ARG A 100 -7.02 -7.03 14.07
C ARG A 100 -7.75 -6.14 15.04
N SER A 101 -8.81 -5.49 14.61
CA SER A 101 -9.63 -4.62 15.47
C SER A 101 -8.84 -3.50 16.16
N PHE A 102 -7.95 -2.84 15.43
CA PHE A 102 -7.24 -1.67 15.97
C PHE A 102 -8.18 -0.48 16.06
N ILE A 103 -8.10 0.27 17.16
CA ILE A 103 -8.93 1.44 17.35
C ILE A 103 -8.29 2.69 16.76
N ALA A 104 -7.02 2.90 16.99
CA ALA A 104 -6.30 4.07 16.49
C ALA A 104 -4.80 3.75 16.44
N PRO A 105 -4.37 2.96 15.44
CA PRO A 105 -2.97 2.53 15.39
C PRO A 105 -2.03 3.69 15.06
N VAL A 106 -0.85 3.65 15.64
CA VAL A 106 0.25 4.51 15.24
C VAL A 106 1.00 3.80 14.12
N ILE A 107 1.15 4.47 12.99
CA ILE A 107 1.68 3.86 11.77
C ILE A 107 2.94 4.57 11.28
N ILE A 108 3.96 3.77 10.94
CA ILE A 108 5.15 4.25 10.26
C ILE A 108 5.10 3.76 8.82
N ILE A 109 5.33 4.67 7.88
CA ILE A 109 5.38 4.31 6.46
C ILE A 109 6.83 4.42 5.99
N CYS A 110 7.38 3.31 5.53
CA CYS A 110 8.75 3.24 5.03
C CYS A 110 8.73 3.26 3.50
N VAL A 111 9.52 4.15 2.93
CA VAL A 111 9.64 4.30 1.48
C VAL A 111 11.07 3.91 1.10
N PRO A 112 11.29 3.31 -0.08
CA PRO A 112 12.63 2.95 -0.53
C PRO A 112 13.57 4.17 -0.52
N ALA A 113 14.85 3.93 -0.26
CA ALA A 113 15.85 5.00 -0.18
C ALA A 113 15.88 5.89 -1.42
N GLY A 114 15.60 5.33 -2.58
CA GLY A 114 15.57 6.09 -3.83
C GLY A 114 14.40 7.05 -3.98
N ALA A 115 13.41 6.98 -3.08
CA ALA A 115 12.23 7.84 -3.14
C ALA A 115 12.49 9.25 -2.58
N THR A 116 13.56 9.43 -1.84
CA THR A 116 13.93 10.75 -1.32
C THR A 116 15.01 11.34 -2.18
N PRO A 117 14.83 12.58 -2.64
CA PRO A 117 15.86 13.24 -3.44
C PRO A 117 17.13 13.49 -2.65
#